data_6ae4d5c49a2d21c8e58ce5167e701025
#
_entry.id   6ae4d5c49a2d21c8e58ce5167e701025
#
_cell.length_a   1.000
_cell.length_b   1.000
_cell.length_c   1.000
_cell.angle_alpha   90.00
_cell.angle_beta   90.00
_cell.angle_gamma   90.00
#
_symmetry.space_group_name_H-M   'P 1'
#
loop_
_entity.id
_entity.type
_entity.pdbx_description
1 polymer ?
#
loop_
_entity_poly.entity_id
_entity_poly.type
_entity_poly.pdbx_seq_one_letter_code
_entity_poly.pdbx_strand_id
1 'polypeptide(L)'
;VKEILIKNNKTTGIKTSDGVEIKSDLIVANSDAEYIYNQLISKNVSAARSERRKLKLATKSLSGFSLLLGLDNSKGKAVSIDHHNVYFPSNYDSEFDDIFTKQVPVKDPTIYICAPKDPLMTKGGNKEAWFVLVNAPRHQVDGGWDWRHGGAEYAQKIIQKLDHLGLNVSPRLDFMKYRTPADL
;
A
#
# COMPACT_ATOMS: atom_id res chain seq x y z
N VAL A 1 8.34 2.11 16.93
CA VAL A 1 7.99 3.04 18.04
C VAL A 1 6.78 2.46 18.74
N LYS A 2 6.80 2.46 20.07
CA LYS A 2 5.69 2.02 20.93
C LYS A 2 4.90 3.20 21.48
N GLU A 3 5.57 4.31 21.76
CA GLU A 3 4.92 5.47 22.37
C GLU A 3 5.66 6.76 21.99
N ILE A 4 4.90 7.85 21.82
CA ILE A 4 5.39 9.21 21.75
C ILE A 4 5.32 9.81 23.13
N LEU A 5 6.46 10.17 23.69
CA LEU A 5 6.57 10.74 25.04
C LEU A 5 6.18 12.22 25.03
N ILE A 6 5.18 12.57 25.86
CA ILE A 6 4.65 13.93 25.99
C ILE A 6 4.63 14.34 27.44
N LYS A 7 5.25 15.48 27.74
CA LYS A 7 5.26 16.11 29.06
C LYS A 7 4.85 17.57 28.93
N ASN A 8 3.93 18.02 29.75
CA ASN A 8 3.43 19.41 29.74
C ASN A 8 2.95 19.84 28.32
N ASN A 9 2.21 18.96 27.60
CA ASN A 9 1.74 19.16 26.23
C ASN A 9 2.83 19.37 25.17
N LYS A 10 4.09 19.01 25.47
CA LYS A 10 5.20 19.04 24.50
C LYS A 10 5.78 17.64 24.33
N THR A 11 6.15 17.31 23.10
CA THR A 11 6.91 16.09 22.81
C THR A 11 8.29 16.17 23.47
N THR A 12 8.74 15.07 24.05
CA THR A 12 10.05 14.97 24.70
C THR A 12 10.89 13.81 24.16
N GLY A 13 10.33 12.99 23.29
CA GLY A 13 11.00 11.85 22.69
C GLY A 13 10.04 10.74 22.32
N ILE A 14 10.60 9.58 22.05
CA ILE A 14 9.86 8.34 21.74
C ILE A 14 10.33 7.22 22.64
N LYS A 15 9.46 6.21 22.80
CA LYS A 15 9.80 4.92 23.39
C LYS A 15 9.68 3.82 22.35
N THR A 16 10.68 2.98 22.23
CA THR A 16 10.72 1.84 21.33
C THR A 16 10.05 0.61 21.94
N SER A 17 9.81 -0.44 21.14
CA SER A 17 9.19 -1.69 21.62
C SER A 17 10.01 -2.44 22.65
N ASP A 18 11.33 -2.33 22.60
CA ASP A 18 12.30 -2.88 23.55
C ASP A 18 12.48 -2.02 24.82
N GLY A 19 11.74 -0.88 24.90
CA GLY A 19 11.69 -0.04 26.10
C GLY A 19 12.72 1.09 26.14
N VAL A 20 13.55 1.25 25.12
CA VAL A 20 14.55 2.34 25.03
C VAL A 20 13.82 3.67 24.80
N GLU A 21 14.20 4.69 25.57
CA GLU A 21 13.71 6.06 25.39
C GLU A 21 14.74 6.91 24.66
N ILE A 22 14.31 7.51 23.55
CA ILE A 22 15.12 8.41 22.73
C ILE A 22 14.55 9.81 22.86
N LYS A 23 15.34 10.73 23.41
CA LYS A 23 14.95 12.13 23.57
C LYS A 23 14.98 12.87 22.23
N SER A 24 13.99 13.73 22.00
CA SER A 24 13.92 14.59 20.83
C SER A 24 12.98 15.76 21.09
N ASP A 25 13.35 16.93 20.58
CA ASP A 25 12.53 18.16 20.71
C ASP A 25 11.43 18.21 19.64
N LEU A 26 11.59 17.49 18.52
CA LEU A 26 10.64 17.41 17.43
C LEU A 26 10.46 15.96 16.99
N ILE A 27 9.23 15.58 16.73
CA ILE A 27 8.89 14.26 16.20
C ILE A 27 8.10 14.44 14.90
N VAL A 28 8.60 13.85 13.82
CA VAL A 28 7.88 13.72 12.55
C VAL A 28 7.34 12.31 12.47
N ALA A 29 6.02 12.17 12.46
CA ALA A 29 5.34 10.88 12.36
C ALA A 29 4.73 10.73 10.96
N ASN A 30 5.18 9.72 10.22
CA ASN A 30 4.72 9.40 8.86
C ASN A 30 3.96 8.07 8.83
N SER A 31 3.16 7.81 9.85
CA SER A 31 2.17 6.73 9.88
C SER A 31 0.76 7.30 9.73
N ASP A 32 -0.23 6.42 9.59
CA ASP A 32 -1.63 6.86 9.60
C ASP A 32 -1.95 7.67 10.85
N ALA A 33 -2.61 8.81 10.67
CA ALA A 33 -2.90 9.75 11.76
C ALA A 33 -3.77 9.11 12.85
N GLU A 34 -4.71 8.25 12.48
CA GLU A 34 -5.55 7.55 13.46
C GLU A 34 -4.72 6.60 14.32
N TYR A 35 -3.77 5.87 13.72
CA TYR A 35 -2.85 5.02 14.45
C TYR A 35 -1.97 5.83 15.41
N ILE A 36 -1.39 6.95 14.95
CA ILE A 36 -0.55 7.82 15.77
C ILE A 36 -1.33 8.30 17.00
N TYR A 37 -2.51 8.89 16.78
CA TYR A 37 -3.27 9.49 17.87
C TYR A 37 -3.93 8.48 18.82
N ASN A 38 -4.27 7.28 18.33
CA ASN A 38 -4.94 6.27 19.14
C ASN A 38 -3.98 5.25 19.77
N GLN A 39 -2.83 4.99 19.14
CA GLN A 39 -1.90 3.94 19.58
C GLN A 39 -0.60 4.48 20.15
N LEU A 40 -0.03 5.53 19.53
CA LEU A 40 1.29 6.04 19.94
C LEU A 40 1.23 7.17 20.97
N ILE A 41 0.13 7.92 21.05
CA ILE A 41 -0.06 8.98 22.02
C ILE A 41 -0.93 8.47 23.16
N SER A 42 -0.45 8.58 24.41
CA SER A 42 -1.20 8.16 25.59
C SER A 42 -2.61 8.80 25.63
N LYS A 43 -3.62 8.02 26.02
CA LYS A 43 -5.00 8.49 26.15
C LYS A 43 -5.17 9.65 27.14
N ASN A 44 -4.24 9.77 28.08
CA ASN A 44 -4.25 10.81 29.12
C ASN A 44 -3.80 12.18 28.61
N VAL A 45 -3.25 12.27 27.39
CA VAL A 45 -2.84 13.54 26.79
C VAL A 45 -4.08 14.30 26.33
N SER A 46 -4.46 15.33 27.09
CA SER A 46 -5.67 16.14 26.85
C SER A 46 -5.61 16.89 25.51
N ALA A 47 -4.44 17.39 25.13
CA ALA A 47 -4.21 18.09 23.86
C ALA A 47 -4.55 17.22 22.61
N ALA A 48 -4.44 15.90 22.72
CA ALA A 48 -4.76 15.00 21.62
C ALA A 48 -6.26 14.64 21.50
N ARG A 49 -7.10 15.05 22.45
CA ARG A 49 -8.51 14.65 22.51
C ARG A 49 -9.33 15.21 21.37
N SER A 50 -9.12 16.47 21.01
CA SER A 50 -9.84 17.11 19.88
C SER A 50 -9.50 16.46 18.55
N GLU A 51 -8.22 16.14 18.34
CA GLU A 51 -7.77 15.49 17.09
C GLU A 51 -8.31 14.06 16.97
N ARG A 52 -8.32 13.29 18.07
CA ARG A 52 -8.97 11.97 18.08
C ARG A 52 -10.45 12.05 17.68
N ARG A 53 -11.16 13.08 18.17
CA ARG A 53 -12.59 13.28 17.81
C ARG A 53 -12.74 13.59 16.33
N LYS A 54 -11.91 14.49 15.76
CA LYS A 54 -11.92 14.82 14.34
C LYS A 54 -11.62 13.58 13.48
N LEU A 55 -10.58 12.83 13.82
CA LEU A 55 -10.18 11.60 13.09
C LEU A 55 -11.27 10.53 13.10
N LYS A 56 -12.01 10.40 14.21
CA LYS A 56 -13.14 9.48 14.29
C LYS A 56 -14.27 9.84 13.32
N LEU A 57 -14.47 11.13 13.04
CA LEU A 57 -15.52 11.65 12.16
C LEU A 57 -15.04 11.85 10.71
N ALA A 58 -13.74 11.80 10.48
CA ALA A 58 -13.16 12.03 9.17
C ALA A 58 -13.48 10.91 8.18
N THR A 59 -13.79 11.28 6.95
CA THR A 59 -13.87 10.33 5.84
C THR A 59 -12.50 9.73 5.60
N LYS A 60 -12.43 8.42 5.58
CA LYS A 60 -11.18 7.68 5.35
C LYS A 60 -10.86 7.64 3.85
N SER A 61 -9.58 7.72 3.51
CA SER A 61 -9.12 7.52 2.14
C SER A 61 -9.24 6.06 1.72
N LEU A 62 -9.09 5.80 0.43
CA LEU A 62 -8.87 4.45 -0.08
C LEU A 62 -7.52 3.90 0.42
N SER A 63 -7.34 2.60 0.22
CA SER A 63 -6.08 1.88 0.43
C SER A 63 -5.48 1.45 -0.91
N GLY A 64 -4.42 0.67 -0.87
CA GLY A 64 -3.77 0.12 -2.04
C GLY A 64 -3.52 -1.38 -1.93
N PHE A 65 -3.51 -2.05 -3.08
CA PHE A 65 -3.01 -3.40 -3.24
C PHE A 65 -1.78 -3.34 -4.15
N SER A 66 -0.66 -3.88 -3.71
CA SER A 66 0.59 -3.78 -4.47
C SER A 66 1.21 -5.14 -4.76
N LEU A 67 1.90 -5.22 -5.92
CA LEU A 67 2.72 -6.37 -6.29
C LEU A 67 4.16 -5.91 -6.52
N LEU A 68 5.08 -6.75 -6.09
CA LEU A 68 6.49 -6.69 -6.45
C LEU A 68 6.74 -7.86 -7.40
N LEU A 69 7.08 -7.57 -8.64
CA LEU A 69 7.31 -8.57 -9.69
C LEU A 69 8.78 -8.60 -10.08
N GLY A 70 9.38 -9.77 -10.05
CA GLY A 70 10.65 -10.06 -10.71
C GLY A 70 10.36 -10.76 -12.03
N LEU A 71 10.82 -10.20 -13.14
CA LEU A 71 10.59 -10.71 -14.48
C LEU A 71 11.91 -11.15 -15.11
N ASP A 72 11.87 -12.27 -15.83
CA ASP A 72 12.99 -12.84 -16.56
C ASP A 72 12.71 -12.83 -18.08
N ASN A 73 13.36 -11.93 -18.78
CA ASN A 73 13.19 -11.76 -20.22
C ASN A 73 13.76 -12.91 -21.06
N SER A 74 14.51 -13.84 -20.44
CA SER A 74 14.92 -15.08 -21.11
C SER A 74 13.78 -16.08 -21.24
N LYS A 75 12.74 -15.96 -20.43
CA LYS A 75 11.57 -16.85 -20.39
C LYS A 75 10.44 -16.41 -21.33
N GLY A 76 10.48 -15.18 -21.83
CA GLY A 76 9.43 -14.63 -22.69
C GLY A 76 9.81 -13.29 -23.27
N LYS A 77 9.08 -12.86 -24.30
CA LYS A 77 9.34 -11.58 -24.97
C LYS A 77 9.14 -10.40 -24.04
N ALA A 78 10.21 -9.63 -23.81
CA ALA A 78 10.14 -8.36 -23.09
C ALA A 78 9.28 -7.33 -23.83
N VAL A 79 8.55 -6.54 -23.07
CA VAL A 79 7.77 -5.40 -23.57
C VAL A 79 8.40 -4.13 -23.03
N SER A 80 8.76 -3.21 -23.92
CA SER A 80 9.29 -1.92 -23.52
C SER A 80 8.17 -1.03 -22.99
N ILE A 81 8.27 -0.65 -21.73
CA ILE A 81 7.41 0.36 -21.09
C ILE A 81 8.27 1.46 -20.50
N ASP A 82 7.67 2.58 -20.15
CA ASP A 82 8.37 3.68 -19.48
C ASP A 82 8.62 3.36 -18.00
N HIS A 83 9.38 4.25 -17.32
CA HIS A 83 9.64 4.09 -15.90
C HIS A 83 8.33 4.13 -15.09
N HIS A 84 7.44 5.05 -15.44
CA HIS A 84 6.12 5.19 -14.84
C HIS A 84 5.03 5.02 -15.88
N ASN A 85 4.09 4.13 -15.64
CA ASN A 85 2.99 3.83 -16.55
C ASN A 85 1.68 3.79 -15.77
N VAL A 86 0.60 4.27 -16.37
CA VAL A 86 -0.75 4.17 -15.81
C VAL A 86 -1.68 3.63 -16.88
N TYR A 87 -2.40 2.58 -16.55
CA TYR A 87 -3.43 1.97 -17.40
C TYR A 87 -4.78 2.19 -16.74
N PHE A 88 -5.65 2.94 -17.40
CA PHE A 88 -6.98 3.24 -16.89
C PHE A 88 -7.97 2.13 -17.25
N PRO A 89 -9.01 1.91 -16.41
CA PRO A 89 -10.10 1.00 -16.72
C PRO A 89 -10.99 1.56 -17.84
N SER A 90 -11.82 0.69 -18.40
CA SER A 90 -12.82 1.11 -19.40
C SER A 90 -13.90 2.04 -18.81
N ASN A 91 -14.23 1.86 -17.53
CA ASN A 91 -15.16 2.71 -16.79
C ASN A 91 -14.51 3.12 -15.45
N TYR A 92 -14.01 4.36 -15.40
CA TYR A 92 -13.30 4.87 -14.23
C TYR A 92 -14.20 5.08 -13.01
N ASP A 93 -15.47 5.43 -13.22
CA ASP A 93 -16.41 5.67 -12.12
C ASP A 93 -16.73 4.37 -11.36
N SER A 94 -16.73 3.22 -12.07
CA SER A 94 -16.98 1.92 -11.44
C SER A 94 -15.90 1.51 -10.43
N GLU A 95 -14.67 1.99 -10.59
CA GLU A 95 -13.58 1.77 -9.64
C GLU A 95 -13.90 2.38 -8.27
N PHE A 96 -14.36 3.62 -8.27
CA PHE A 96 -14.71 4.31 -7.03
C PHE A 96 -15.97 3.75 -6.37
N ASP A 97 -16.94 3.27 -7.16
CA ASP A 97 -18.11 2.58 -6.64
C ASP A 97 -17.72 1.25 -5.95
N ASP A 98 -16.82 0.46 -6.55
CA ASP A 98 -16.30 -0.76 -5.94
C ASP A 98 -15.54 -0.45 -4.62
N ILE A 99 -14.75 0.64 -4.57
CA ILE A 99 -13.95 1.02 -3.43
C ILE A 99 -14.78 1.60 -2.27
N PHE A 100 -15.61 2.61 -2.55
CA PHE A 100 -16.25 3.41 -1.52
C PHE A 100 -17.66 2.94 -1.17
N THR A 101 -18.42 2.42 -2.14
CA THR A 101 -19.80 1.98 -1.96
C THR A 101 -19.87 0.49 -1.63
N LYS A 102 -19.35 -0.35 -2.52
CA LYS A 102 -19.41 -1.82 -2.37
C LYS A 102 -18.34 -2.37 -1.43
N GLN A 103 -17.21 -1.66 -1.29
CA GLN A 103 -16.08 -2.05 -0.46
C GLN A 103 -15.52 -3.44 -0.81
N VAL A 104 -15.38 -3.70 -2.11
CA VAL A 104 -14.85 -4.94 -2.69
C VAL A 104 -13.61 -4.64 -3.53
N PRO A 105 -12.74 -5.64 -3.79
CA PRO A 105 -11.63 -5.48 -4.73
C PRO A 105 -12.15 -5.02 -6.09
N VAL A 106 -11.47 -4.03 -6.65
CA VAL A 106 -11.86 -3.44 -7.95
C VAL A 106 -11.76 -4.48 -9.04
N LYS A 107 -12.83 -4.66 -9.81
CA LYS A 107 -12.89 -5.66 -10.90
C LYS A 107 -12.02 -5.27 -12.08
N ASP A 108 -12.06 -4.00 -12.45
CA ASP A 108 -11.29 -3.42 -13.56
C ASP A 108 -10.51 -2.20 -13.02
N PRO A 109 -9.37 -2.39 -12.29
CA PRO A 109 -8.70 -1.29 -11.62
C PRO A 109 -7.84 -0.45 -12.56
N THR A 110 -7.66 0.81 -12.21
CA THR A 110 -6.50 1.58 -12.65
C THR A 110 -5.24 0.90 -12.15
N ILE A 111 -4.30 0.62 -13.07
CA ILE A 111 -3.01 -0.02 -12.72
C ILE A 111 -1.89 0.98 -12.92
N TYR A 112 -1.16 1.27 -11.85
CA TYR A 112 0.12 1.99 -11.91
C TYR A 112 1.26 0.97 -11.90
N ILE A 113 2.25 1.18 -12.78
CA ILE A 113 3.48 0.38 -12.83
C ILE A 113 4.68 1.31 -12.74
N CYS A 114 5.56 1.05 -11.78
CA CYS A 114 6.90 1.58 -11.76
C CYS A 114 7.87 0.48 -12.22
N ALA A 115 8.49 0.69 -13.38
CA ALA A 115 9.45 -0.21 -14.00
C ALA A 115 10.81 0.47 -14.11
N PRO A 116 11.60 0.53 -13.02
CA PRO A 116 12.89 1.20 -13.05
C PRO A 116 13.85 0.49 -13.99
N LYS A 117 14.52 1.27 -14.84
CA LYS A 117 15.53 0.78 -15.80
C LYS A 117 16.96 0.88 -15.23
N ASP A 118 17.08 0.85 -13.90
CA ASP A 118 18.38 0.93 -13.23
C ASP A 118 19.05 -0.44 -13.20
N PRO A 119 20.19 -0.62 -13.89
CA PRO A 119 20.91 -1.90 -13.90
C PRO A 119 21.45 -2.32 -12.53
N LEU A 120 21.54 -1.41 -11.57
CA LEU A 120 21.92 -1.73 -10.19
C LEU A 120 20.80 -2.45 -9.42
N MET A 121 19.56 -2.30 -9.83
CA MET A 121 18.40 -2.96 -9.20
C MET A 121 18.19 -4.39 -9.72
N THR A 122 18.78 -4.75 -10.86
CA THR A 122 18.62 -6.07 -11.45
C THR A 122 20.00 -6.67 -11.76
N LYS A 123 20.33 -7.75 -11.09
CA LYS A 123 21.59 -8.48 -11.37
C LYS A 123 21.46 -9.27 -12.67
N GLY A 124 21.94 -8.70 -13.77
CA GLY A 124 21.95 -9.32 -15.08
C GLY A 124 20.94 -8.72 -16.07
N GLY A 125 21.38 -8.53 -17.33
CA GLY A 125 20.68 -7.75 -18.36
C GLY A 125 19.32 -8.26 -18.85
N ASN A 126 18.89 -9.45 -18.40
CA ASN A 126 17.60 -10.06 -18.76
C ASN A 126 16.54 -10.00 -17.64
N LYS A 127 16.82 -9.34 -16.53
CA LYS A 127 15.90 -9.25 -15.39
C LYS A 127 15.30 -7.86 -15.30
N GLU A 128 14.03 -7.79 -14.91
CA GLU A 128 13.32 -6.56 -14.57
C GLU A 128 12.66 -6.68 -13.21
N ALA A 129 12.54 -5.56 -12.50
CA ALA A 129 11.78 -5.46 -11.27
C ALA A 129 10.67 -4.44 -11.44
N TRP A 130 9.42 -4.84 -11.28
CA TRP A 130 8.28 -3.95 -11.38
C TRP A 130 7.57 -3.82 -10.03
N PHE A 131 7.23 -2.59 -9.67
CA PHE A 131 6.27 -2.31 -8.63
C PHE A 131 4.93 -2.00 -9.30
N VAL A 132 3.90 -2.76 -8.96
CA VAL A 132 2.54 -2.58 -9.47
C VAL A 132 1.64 -2.16 -8.32
N LEU A 133 0.82 -1.15 -8.52
CA LEU A 133 -0.13 -0.65 -7.53
C LEU A 133 -1.51 -0.50 -8.16
N VAL A 134 -2.52 -0.96 -7.47
CA VAL A 134 -3.93 -0.69 -7.76
C VAL A 134 -4.62 -0.12 -6.53
N ASN A 135 -5.62 0.73 -6.75
CA ASN A 135 -6.47 1.22 -5.68
C ASN A 135 -7.32 0.09 -5.10
N ALA A 136 -7.54 0.13 -3.81
CA ALA A 136 -8.32 -0.88 -3.11
C ALA A 136 -9.16 -0.28 -1.98
N PRO A 137 -10.30 -0.87 -1.62
CA PRO A 137 -10.97 -0.54 -0.38
C PRO A 137 -10.06 -0.86 0.80
N ARG A 138 -10.12 -0.04 1.83
CA ARG A 138 -9.33 -0.28 3.04
C ARG A 138 -9.77 -1.57 3.74
N HIS A 139 -8.85 -2.14 4.49
CA HIS A 139 -9.17 -3.28 5.34
C HIS A 139 -10.12 -2.88 6.46
N GLN A 140 -11.14 -3.70 6.70
CA GLN A 140 -12.06 -3.56 7.81
C GLN A 140 -11.94 -4.79 8.70
N VAL A 141 -11.84 -4.56 10.00
CA VAL A 141 -11.72 -5.65 10.98
C VAL A 141 -13.06 -6.41 11.10
N ASP A 142 -14.18 -5.65 11.06
CA ASP A 142 -15.53 -6.17 11.18
C ASP A 142 -16.28 -5.97 9.85
N GLY A 143 -16.34 -7.03 9.05
CA GLY A 143 -17.00 -7.01 7.74
C GLY A 143 -16.08 -6.55 6.59
N GLY A 144 -16.64 -6.47 5.38
CA GLY A 144 -15.90 -6.14 4.17
C GLY A 144 -15.20 -7.35 3.55
N TRP A 145 -14.33 -7.08 2.58
CA TRP A 145 -13.61 -8.12 1.86
C TRP A 145 -12.48 -8.73 2.69
N ASP A 146 -12.41 -10.06 2.73
CA ASP A 146 -11.33 -10.77 3.41
C ASP A 146 -10.04 -10.79 2.56
N TRP A 147 -9.22 -9.77 2.76
CA TRP A 147 -7.94 -9.60 2.08
C TRP A 147 -6.94 -10.71 2.39
N ARG A 148 -7.02 -11.34 3.55
CA ARG A 148 -6.07 -12.38 3.98
C ARG A 148 -6.27 -13.66 3.16
N HIS A 149 -7.51 -14.01 2.84
CA HIS A 149 -7.84 -15.17 2.02
C HIS A 149 -7.93 -14.84 0.53
N GLY A 150 -8.50 -13.68 0.16
CA GLY A 150 -8.71 -13.29 -1.23
C GLY A 150 -7.52 -12.62 -1.92
N GLY A 151 -6.47 -12.23 -1.18
CA GLY A 151 -5.33 -11.46 -1.72
C GLY A 151 -4.56 -12.19 -2.82
N ALA A 152 -4.33 -13.50 -2.68
CA ALA A 152 -3.62 -14.29 -3.67
C ALA A 152 -4.39 -14.40 -5.00
N GLU A 153 -5.70 -14.64 -4.93
CA GLU A 153 -6.57 -14.68 -6.11
C GLU A 153 -6.61 -13.32 -6.82
N TYR A 154 -6.70 -12.23 -6.03
CA TYR A 154 -6.70 -10.90 -6.61
C TYR A 154 -5.36 -10.55 -7.27
N ALA A 155 -4.23 -10.97 -6.69
CA ALA A 155 -2.92 -10.83 -7.33
C ALA A 155 -2.88 -11.49 -8.70
N GLN A 156 -3.41 -12.72 -8.83
CA GLN A 156 -3.48 -13.43 -10.10
C GLN A 156 -4.37 -12.70 -11.13
N LYS A 157 -5.50 -12.13 -10.70
CA LYS A 157 -6.37 -11.32 -11.57
C LYS A 157 -5.63 -10.09 -12.13
N ILE A 158 -4.80 -9.43 -11.31
CA ILE A 158 -3.99 -8.31 -11.77
C ILE A 158 -2.95 -8.78 -12.80
N ILE A 159 -2.25 -9.89 -12.56
CA ILE A 159 -1.31 -10.46 -13.54
C ILE A 159 -2.02 -10.77 -14.88
N GLN A 160 -3.18 -11.41 -14.83
CA GLN A 160 -3.97 -11.70 -16.04
C GLN A 160 -4.37 -10.41 -16.78
N LYS A 161 -4.75 -9.37 -16.06
CA LYS A 161 -5.06 -8.07 -16.66
C LYS A 161 -3.83 -7.45 -17.33
N LEU A 162 -2.65 -7.52 -16.71
CA LEU A 162 -1.40 -7.07 -17.32
C LEU A 162 -1.09 -7.81 -18.62
N ASP A 163 -1.36 -9.12 -18.67
CA ASP A 163 -1.20 -9.91 -19.90
C ASP A 163 -2.20 -9.48 -20.98
N HIS A 164 -3.47 -9.24 -20.62
CA HIS A 164 -4.48 -8.72 -21.55
C HIS A 164 -4.13 -7.34 -22.12
N LEU A 165 -3.41 -6.53 -21.35
CA LEU A 165 -2.84 -5.25 -21.80
C LEU A 165 -1.60 -5.42 -22.71
N GLY A 166 -1.21 -6.65 -23.00
CA GLY A 166 -0.08 -6.98 -23.88
C GLY A 166 1.29 -6.90 -23.20
N LEU A 167 1.33 -6.82 -21.86
CA LEU A 167 2.58 -6.64 -21.12
C LEU A 167 3.37 -7.95 -20.91
N ASN A 168 2.79 -9.09 -21.31
CA ASN A 168 3.44 -10.41 -21.32
C ASN A 168 4.15 -10.76 -20.00
N VAL A 169 3.44 -10.60 -18.89
CA VAL A 169 4.00 -10.77 -17.53
C VAL A 169 4.12 -12.23 -17.14
N SER A 170 3.04 -13.02 -17.32
CA SER A 170 2.98 -14.42 -16.85
C SER A 170 4.12 -15.29 -17.35
N PRO A 171 4.51 -15.28 -18.65
CA PRO A 171 5.61 -16.12 -19.11
C PRO A 171 6.96 -15.72 -18.53
N ARG A 172 7.12 -14.44 -18.17
CA ARG A 172 8.37 -13.88 -17.63
C ARG A 172 8.45 -13.88 -16.12
N LEU A 173 7.35 -14.23 -15.44
CA LEU A 173 7.26 -14.12 -13.99
C LEU A 173 8.21 -15.12 -13.30
N ASP A 174 9.22 -14.60 -12.62
CA ASP A 174 10.21 -15.36 -11.86
C ASP A 174 9.93 -15.27 -10.34
N PHE A 175 9.42 -14.11 -9.91
CA PHE A 175 9.11 -13.82 -8.53
C PHE A 175 7.88 -12.92 -8.42
N MET A 176 7.02 -13.22 -7.45
CA MET A 176 5.90 -12.35 -7.09
C MET A 176 5.73 -12.29 -5.58
N LYS A 177 5.62 -11.08 -5.06
CA LYS A 177 5.17 -10.81 -3.71
C LYS A 177 4.08 -9.74 -3.78
N TYR A 178 3.04 -9.86 -2.96
CA TYR A 178 1.99 -8.85 -2.89
C TYR A 178 1.81 -8.35 -1.46
N ARG A 179 1.21 -7.18 -1.34
CA ARG A 179 0.71 -6.63 -0.08
C ARG A 179 -0.73 -6.20 -0.28
N THR A 180 -1.55 -6.58 0.67
CA THR A 180 -2.97 -6.26 0.72
C THR A 180 -3.24 -5.07 1.63
N PRO A 181 -4.44 -4.47 1.58
CA PRO A 181 -4.88 -3.50 2.59
C PRO A 181 -4.82 -4.00 4.04
N ALA A 182 -4.79 -5.32 4.27
CA ALA A 182 -4.65 -5.89 5.61
C ALA A 182 -3.19 -5.92 6.12
N ASP A 183 -2.22 -5.66 5.23
CA ASP A 183 -0.78 -5.62 5.55
C ASP A 183 -0.27 -4.19 5.80
N LEU A 184 -1.12 -3.19 5.54
CA LEU A 184 -0.85 -1.77 5.69
C LEU A 184 -1.47 -1.24 6.99
#